data_7939682b5304aa3d4721ef194f718aff
#
_entry.id   7939682b5304aa3d4721ef194f718aff
#
_cell.length_a   1.000
_cell.length_b   1.000
_cell.length_c   1.000
_cell.angle_alpha   90.00
_cell.angle_beta   90.00
_cell.angle_gamma   90.00
#
_symmetry.space_group_name_H-M   'P 1'
#
loop_
_entity.id
_entity.type
_entity.pdbx_description
1 polymer ?
#
loop_
_entity_poly.entity_id
_entity_poly.type
_entity_poly.pdbx_seq_one_letter_code
_entity_poly.pdbx_strand_id
1 'polypeptide(L)'
;EMCIRDRFEGVTCAVTIGVGSSGLAYYPASTKINVGETVCWSWEGGMEHNVRQVDGDKSTTYVTNGVTSGAPAQTVNFHHTFTEDTTFYYACEPHIGSNMCGEVIVGDGGEVATTDEKADKTEATPGFMGITALIAFVAAIAFVGRKTYED
;
A
#
# COMPACT_ATOMS: atom_id res chain seq x y z
N GLU A 1 -7.92 -15.34 -31.13
CA GLU A 1 -7.87 -14.53 -29.87
C GLU A 1 -8.77 -15.21 -28.86
N MET A 2 -8.20 -16.12 -28.05
CA MET A 2 -8.91 -16.74 -26.95
C MET A 2 -9.09 -15.67 -25.87
N CYS A 3 -10.35 -15.31 -25.59
CA CYS A 3 -10.64 -14.27 -24.63
C CYS A 3 -10.04 -14.61 -23.24
N ILE A 4 -9.38 -13.66 -22.61
CA ILE A 4 -8.79 -13.76 -21.26
C ILE A 4 -9.81 -14.28 -20.22
N ARG A 5 -11.11 -14.15 -20.49
CA ARG A 5 -12.20 -14.65 -19.66
C ARG A 5 -12.23 -16.18 -19.49
N ASP A 6 -11.74 -16.94 -20.45
CA ASP A 6 -11.81 -18.43 -20.40
C ASP A 6 -10.69 -19.03 -19.55
N ARG A 7 -9.69 -18.22 -19.14
CA ARG A 7 -8.52 -18.68 -18.37
C ARG A 7 -8.78 -18.82 -16.88
N PHE A 8 -9.79 -18.13 -16.37
CA PHE A 8 -10.15 -18.10 -14.94
C PHE A 8 -11.62 -18.49 -14.78
N GLU A 9 -11.98 -19.73 -15.15
CA GLU A 9 -13.36 -20.21 -15.04
C GLU A 9 -13.91 -20.04 -13.62
N GLY A 10 -15.03 -19.30 -13.50
CA GLY A 10 -15.69 -19.05 -12.22
C GLY A 10 -15.04 -17.98 -11.32
N VAL A 11 -13.95 -17.37 -11.75
CA VAL A 11 -13.27 -16.28 -10.99
C VAL A 11 -13.50 -14.94 -11.67
N THR A 12 -13.97 -13.96 -10.89
CA THR A 12 -14.08 -12.58 -11.36
C THR A 12 -12.83 -11.82 -10.93
N CYS A 13 -11.99 -11.45 -11.90
CA CYS A 13 -10.79 -10.66 -11.66
C CYS A 13 -11.12 -9.16 -11.68
N ALA A 14 -10.82 -8.42 -10.63
CA ALA A 14 -10.87 -6.96 -10.63
C ALA A 14 -9.79 -6.39 -11.56
N VAL A 15 -8.60 -7.00 -11.54
CA VAL A 15 -7.47 -6.67 -12.41
C VAL A 15 -6.83 -7.97 -12.90
N THR A 16 -6.43 -8.00 -14.17
CA THR A 16 -5.57 -9.05 -14.72
C THR A 16 -4.20 -8.48 -15.03
N ILE A 17 -3.16 -9.06 -14.46
CA ILE A 17 -1.77 -8.69 -14.62
C ILE A 17 -1.11 -9.64 -15.61
N GLY A 18 -0.58 -9.10 -16.71
CA GLY A 18 0.23 -9.83 -17.65
C GLY A 18 1.63 -10.08 -17.09
N VAL A 19 2.14 -11.30 -17.25
CA VAL A 19 3.47 -11.67 -16.75
C VAL A 19 4.37 -11.95 -17.94
N GLY A 20 5.48 -11.21 -18.06
CA GLY A 20 6.45 -11.38 -19.13
C GLY A 20 5.98 -10.95 -20.53
N SER A 21 4.77 -10.43 -20.67
CA SER A 21 4.22 -10.00 -21.97
C SER A 21 4.92 -8.77 -22.57
N SER A 22 5.57 -7.98 -21.73
CA SER A 22 6.32 -6.78 -22.09
C SER A 22 7.81 -6.89 -21.72
N GLY A 23 8.38 -8.10 -21.76
CA GLY A 23 9.72 -8.41 -21.30
C GLY A 23 9.71 -8.93 -19.85
N LEU A 24 10.83 -8.75 -19.12
CA LEU A 24 10.93 -9.20 -17.71
C LEU A 24 10.20 -8.26 -16.78
N ALA A 25 8.85 -8.20 -16.89
CA ALA A 25 8.01 -7.32 -16.13
C ALA A 25 6.60 -7.88 -15.90
N TYR A 26 5.96 -7.41 -14.83
CA TYR A 26 4.51 -7.49 -14.64
C TYR A 26 3.83 -6.27 -15.25
N TYR A 27 2.66 -6.43 -15.86
CA TYR A 27 1.93 -5.30 -16.45
C TYR A 27 0.42 -5.39 -16.19
N PRO A 28 -0.14 -4.41 -15.46
CA PRO A 28 0.54 -3.33 -14.77
C PRO A 28 1.44 -3.82 -13.61
N ALA A 29 2.54 -3.10 -13.31
CA ALA A 29 3.44 -3.42 -12.21
C ALA A 29 2.90 -2.95 -10.85
N SER A 30 2.05 -1.95 -10.85
CA SER A 30 1.33 -1.45 -9.67
C SER A 30 -0.15 -1.34 -9.98
N THR A 31 -1.00 -1.78 -9.06
CA THR A 31 -2.45 -1.68 -9.19
C THR A 31 -3.12 -1.48 -7.84
N LYS A 32 -4.28 -0.82 -7.83
CA LYS A 32 -5.10 -0.65 -6.63
C LYS A 32 -6.43 -1.36 -6.79
N ILE A 33 -6.84 -2.06 -5.74
CA ILE A 33 -8.12 -2.79 -5.67
C ILE A 33 -8.79 -2.53 -4.32
N ASN A 34 -10.05 -2.90 -4.18
CA ASN A 34 -10.75 -2.89 -2.89
C ASN A 34 -10.52 -4.20 -2.13
N VAL A 35 -10.71 -4.15 -0.82
CA VAL A 35 -10.73 -5.35 0.03
C VAL A 35 -11.85 -6.29 -0.45
N GLY A 36 -11.57 -7.56 -0.55
CA GLY A 36 -12.48 -8.61 -1.06
C GLY A 36 -12.36 -8.86 -2.56
N GLU A 37 -11.61 -8.04 -3.30
CA GLU A 37 -11.42 -8.24 -4.74
C GLU A 37 -10.28 -9.21 -5.04
N THR A 38 -10.33 -9.77 -6.26
CA THR A 38 -9.38 -10.77 -6.76
C THR A 38 -8.52 -10.19 -7.86
N VAL A 39 -7.21 -10.39 -7.75
CA VAL A 39 -6.26 -10.15 -8.83
C VAL A 39 -5.89 -11.46 -9.48
N CYS A 40 -5.78 -11.43 -10.80
CA CYS A 40 -5.38 -12.56 -11.63
C CYS A 40 -4.04 -12.25 -12.32
N TRP A 41 -3.14 -13.23 -12.35
CA TRP A 41 -1.89 -13.17 -13.11
C TRP A 41 -1.94 -14.22 -14.21
N SER A 42 -1.60 -13.83 -15.43
CA SER A 42 -1.66 -14.72 -16.58
C SER A 42 -0.42 -14.56 -17.46
N TRP A 43 0.15 -15.68 -17.85
CA TRP A 43 1.23 -15.72 -18.83
C TRP A 43 1.23 -17.05 -19.59
N GLU A 44 1.77 -17.03 -20.80
CA GLU A 44 1.91 -18.23 -21.58
C GLU A 44 3.12 -18.11 -22.50
N GLY A 45 3.91 -19.18 -22.53
CA GLY A 45 5.05 -19.36 -23.40
C GLY A 45 6.27 -18.52 -23.02
N GLY A 46 7.37 -18.78 -23.68
CA GLY A 46 8.62 -18.04 -23.47
C GLY A 46 9.41 -18.51 -22.26
N MET A 47 9.72 -17.58 -21.37
CA MET A 47 10.51 -17.84 -20.18
C MET A 47 9.64 -18.30 -19.01
N GLU A 48 10.27 -18.96 -18.04
CA GLU A 48 9.61 -19.37 -16.82
C GLU A 48 9.44 -18.18 -15.87
N HIS A 49 8.23 -17.99 -15.37
CA HIS A 49 7.89 -16.97 -14.41
C HIS A 49 7.10 -17.56 -13.23
N ASN A 50 7.07 -16.83 -12.14
CA ASN A 50 6.13 -17.05 -11.04
C ASN A 50 5.77 -15.73 -10.36
N VAL A 51 4.86 -15.81 -9.41
CA VAL A 51 4.50 -14.72 -8.48
C VAL A 51 4.86 -15.21 -7.09
N ARG A 52 5.71 -14.50 -6.36
CA ARG A 52 6.06 -14.84 -4.99
C ARG A 52 6.17 -13.60 -4.12
N GLN A 53 5.47 -13.62 -2.98
CA GLN A 53 5.44 -12.52 -2.03
C GLN A 53 6.82 -12.20 -1.48
N VAL A 54 7.14 -10.91 -1.43
CA VAL A 54 8.33 -10.33 -0.80
C VAL A 54 7.91 -9.37 0.31
N ASP A 55 8.82 -9.04 1.21
CA ASP A 55 8.55 -8.27 2.44
C ASP A 55 8.49 -6.75 2.24
N GLY A 56 8.69 -6.25 1.02
CA GLY A 56 8.65 -4.82 0.72
C GLY A 56 8.84 -4.49 -0.75
N ASP A 57 8.75 -3.21 -1.09
CA ASP A 57 8.98 -2.73 -2.46
C ASP A 57 10.39 -3.12 -2.94
N LYS A 58 10.42 -3.79 -4.10
CA LYS A 58 11.66 -4.28 -4.74
C LYS A 58 12.56 -5.12 -3.83
N SER A 59 12.02 -5.65 -2.75
CA SER A 59 12.76 -6.54 -1.86
C SER A 59 13.11 -7.85 -2.55
N THR A 60 14.23 -8.44 -2.13
CA THR A 60 14.68 -9.78 -2.53
C THR A 60 14.43 -10.82 -1.45
N THR A 61 13.81 -10.41 -0.34
CA THR A 61 13.49 -11.29 0.80
C THR A 61 12.08 -11.83 0.66
N TYR A 62 11.95 -13.14 0.50
CA TYR A 62 10.66 -13.80 0.40
C TYR A 62 9.98 -13.95 1.76
N VAL A 63 8.68 -13.70 1.79
CA VAL A 63 7.86 -13.96 2.98
C VAL A 63 7.71 -15.47 3.20
N THR A 64 8.04 -15.94 4.39
CA THR A 64 7.87 -17.34 4.76
C THR A 64 6.38 -17.70 4.79
N ASN A 65 5.98 -18.74 4.07
CA ASN A 65 4.57 -19.13 3.88
C ASN A 65 3.71 -18.03 3.24
N GLY A 66 4.33 -17.06 2.58
CA GLY A 66 3.63 -16.02 1.83
C GLY A 66 2.93 -16.54 0.59
N VAL A 67 2.16 -15.66 -0.04
CA VAL A 67 1.42 -15.98 -1.26
C VAL A 67 2.38 -16.31 -2.40
N THR A 68 2.12 -17.41 -3.12
CA THR A 68 2.93 -17.83 -4.26
C THR A 68 2.09 -18.56 -5.31
N SER A 69 2.42 -18.37 -6.57
CA SER A 69 1.87 -19.16 -7.69
C SER A 69 2.53 -20.56 -7.82
N GLY A 70 3.50 -20.87 -6.96
CA GLY A 70 4.30 -22.09 -7.02
C GLY A 70 5.65 -21.91 -7.68
N ALA A 71 6.25 -23.01 -8.09
CA ALA A 71 7.53 -23.00 -8.81
C ALA A 71 7.41 -22.23 -10.15
N PRO A 72 8.51 -21.64 -10.65
CA PRO A 72 8.53 -21.03 -11.96
C PRO A 72 8.06 -21.98 -13.05
N ALA A 73 7.24 -21.47 -13.96
CA ALA A 73 6.66 -22.24 -15.07
C ALA A 73 6.46 -21.32 -16.29
N GLN A 74 6.39 -21.94 -17.48
CA GLN A 74 6.22 -21.21 -18.75
C GLN A 74 4.78 -20.76 -19.00
N THR A 75 3.81 -21.39 -18.36
CA THR A 75 2.40 -21.06 -18.51
C THR A 75 1.68 -21.33 -17.22
N VAL A 76 1.08 -20.30 -16.64
CA VAL A 76 0.28 -20.39 -15.41
C VAL A 76 -0.86 -19.38 -15.46
N ASN A 77 -2.00 -19.75 -14.90
CA ASN A 77 -3.07 -18.86 -14.51
C ASN A 77 -3.17 -18.89 -12.98
N PHE A 78 -2.79 -17.81 -12.34
CA PHE A 78 -2.81 -17.69 -10.89
C PHE A 78 -3.73 -16.56 -10.46
N HIS A 79 -4.48 -16.75 -9.39
CA HIS A 79 -5.32 -15.70 -8.82
C HIS A 79 -5.23 -15.71 -7.29
N HIS A 80 -5.44 -14.55 -6.71
CA HIS A 80 -5.50 -14.39 -5.25
C HIS A 80 -6.56 -13.35 -4.88
N THR A 81 -7.40 -13.67 -3.89
CA THR A 81 -8.40 -12.77 -3.33
C THR A 81 -7.84 -12.13 -2.08
N PHE A 82 -7.85 -10.80 -2.02
CA PHE A 82 -7.30 -10.04 -0.90
C PHE A 82 -8.42 -9.67 0.07
N THR A 83 -8.35 -10.19 1.27
CA THR A 83 -9.39 -10.03 2.31
C THR A 83 -9.05 -8.97 3.36
N GLU A 84 -7.85 -8.39 3.30
CA GLU A 84 -7.35 -7.41 4.26
C GLU A 84 -6.78 -6.19 3.56
N ASP A 85 -6.88 -5.04 4.21
CA ASP A 85 -6.25 -3.78 3.78
C ASP A 85 -4.73 -3.92 3.93
N THR A 86 -4.01 -3.87 2.82
CA THR A 86 -2.55 -4.10 2.79
C THR A 86 -1.93 -3.68 1.47
N THR A 87 -0.62 -3.49 1.46
CA THR A 87 0.16 -3.48 0.21
C THR A 87 0.88 -4.81 0.05
N PHE A 88 0.54 -5.54 -0.99
CA PHE A 88 1.12 -6.82 -1.33
C PHE A 88 2.23 -6.63 -2.36
N TYR A 89 3.48 -6.83 -1.93
CA TYR A 89 4.66 -6.80 -2.79
C TYR A 89 5.03 -8.20 -3.25
N TYR A 90 5.41 -8.33 -4.52
CA TYR A 90 5.77 -9.61 -5.10
C TYR A 90 6.86 -9.49 -6.15
N ALA A 91 7.56 -10.58 -6.39
CA ALA A 91 8.63 -10.67 -7.37
C ALA A 91 8.57 -12.01 -8.12
N CYS A 92 9.22 -12.04 -9.28
CA CYS A 92 9.48 -13.25 -10.06
C CYS A 92 10.83 -13.84 -9.63
N GLU A 93 10.85 -15.07 -9.08
CA GLU A 93 12.08 -15.67 -8.54
C GLU A 93 13.22 -15.72 -9.56
N PRO A 94 13.03 -16.27 -10.79
CA PRO A 94 14.13 -16.33 -11.74
C PRO A 94 14.60 -14.96 -12.26
N HIS A 95 13.78 -13.91 -12.13
CA HIS A 95 14.07 -12.60 -12.70
C HIS A 95 14.14 -11.47 -11.67
N ILE A 96 14.25 -11.81 -10.39
CA ILE A 96 14.36 -10.81 -9.31
C ILE A 96 15.62 -9.94 -9.47
N GLY A 97 16.71 -10.50 -9.96
CA GLY A 97 17.93 -9.77 -10.29
C GLY A 97 17.78 -8.76 -11.43
N SER A 98 16.73 -8.89 -12.24
CA SER A 98 16.33 -7.95 -13.29
C SER A 98 15.23 -6.99 -12.84
N ASN A 99 14.97 -6.91 -11.54
CA ASN A 99 13.94 -6.07 -10.94
C ASN A 99 12.53 -6.37 -11.46
N MET A 100 12.23 -7.64 -11.75
CA MET A 100 10.87 -8.07 -12.09
C MET A 100 10.04 -8.19 -10.82
N CYS A 101 9.49 -7.05 -10.40
CA CYS A 101 8.71 -6.87 -9.17
C CYS A 101 7.39 -6.18 -9.48
N GLY A 102 6.42 -6.33 -8.58
CA GLY A 102 5.14 -5.64 -8.66
C GLY A 102 4.48 -5.48 -7.30
N GLU A 103 3.40 -4.69 -7.27
CA GLU A 103 2.62 -4.46 -6.06
C GLU A 103 1.12 -4.43 -6.34
N VAL A 104 0.34 -4.85 -5.35
CA VAL A 104 -1.11 -4.66 -5.30
C VAL A 104 -1.43 -3.87 -4.03
N ILE A 105 -1.99 -2.69 -4.19
CA ILE A 105 -2.48 -1.85 -3.10
C ILE A 105 -3.94 -2.22 -2.86
N VAL A 106 -4.23 -2.77 -1.69
CA VAL A 106 -5.57 -3.22 -1.31
C VAL A 106 -6.17 -2.22 -0.33
N GLY A 107 -7.34 -1.67 -0.62
CA GLY A 107 -7.93 -0.62 0.18
C GLY A 107 -7.06 0.63 0.23
N ASP A 108 -6.63 1.03 1.41
CA ASP A 108 -5.71 2.17 1.62
C ASP A 108 -4.24 1.74 1.77
N GLY A 109 -3.94 0.45 1.49
CA GLY A 109 -2.57 -0.09 1.51
C GLY A 109 -2.07 -0.43 2.90
N GLY A 110 -2.97 -0.61 3.88
CA GLY A 110 -2.64 -0.89 5.27
C GLY A 110 -2.14 0.34 6.03
N GLU A 111 -2.28 1.54 5.46
CA GLU A 111 -2.05 2.77 6.20
C GLU A 111 -3.14 2.92 7.28
N VAL A 112 -2.71 2.95 8.54
CA VAL A 112 -3.62 3.34 9.64
C VAL A 112 -3.99 4.78 9.37
N ALA A 113 -5.27 5.06 9.07
CA ALA A 113 -5.77 6.41 8.99
C ALA A 113 -5.45 7.09 10.33
N THR A 114 -4.43 7.94 10.35
CA THR A 114 -4.28 8.93 11.39
C THR A 114 -5.48 9.85 11.22
N THR A 115 -6.48 9.67 12.06
CA THR A 115 -7.56 10.64 12.20
C THR A 115 -6.95 11.92 12.73
N ASP A 116 -6.50 12.78 11.81
CA ASP A 116 -6.41 14.19 12.08
C ASP A 116 -7.84 14.66 12.33
N GLU A 117 -8.21 14.68 13.59
CA GLU A 117 -9.40 15.37 14.06
C GLU A 117 -9.21 16.84 13.69
N LYS A 118 -9.63 17.18 12.47
CA LYS A 118 -9.85 18.56 12.09
C LYS A 118 -11.01 19.05 12.92
N ALA A 119 -10.68 19.66 14.06
CA ALA A 119 -11.63 20.37 14.87
C ALA A 119 -12.38 21.35 13.96
N ASP A 120 -13.61 21.00 13.68
CA ASP A 120 -14.59 21.87 13.06
C ASP A 120 -14.75 23.11 13.95
N LYS A 121 -14.15 24.21 13.51
CA LYS A 121 -14.47 25.53 14.06
C LYS A 121 -15.85 25.89 13.56
N THR A 122 -16.85 25.53 14.33
CA THR A 122 -18.17 26.13 14.22
C THR A 122 -18.03 27.60 14.56
N GLU A 123 -18.09 28.45 13.56
CA GLU A 123 -18.28 29.90 13.72
C GLU A 123 -19.62 30.11 14.42
N ALA A 124 -19.56 30.46 15.69
CA ALA A 124 -20.70 31.02 16.40
C ALA A 124 -20.84 32.48 15.99
N THR A 125 -21.91 32.79 15.30
CA THR A 125 -22.43 34.13 14.99
C THR A 125 -22.52 34.98 16.26
N PRO A 126 -22.08 36.26 16.27
CA PRO A 126 -22.16 37.09 17.44
C PRO A 126 -23.56 37.68 17.56
N GLY A 127 -24.23 37.34 18.62
CA GLY A 127 -25.51 37.92 19.06
C GLY A 127 -25.45 38.41 20.49
N PHE A 128 -25.26 39.72 20.63
CA PHE A 128 -25.87 40.60 21.64
C PHE A 128 -25.43 40.59 23.12
N MET A 129 -24.83 41.72 23.48
CA MET A 129 -24.80 42.50 24.75
C MET A 129 -24.59 41.82 26.11
N GLY A 130 -23.60 42.34 26.83
CA GLY A 130 -23.82 42.63 28.25
C GLY A 130 -22.60 42.48 29.18
N ILE A 131 -22.00 43.64 29.51
CA ILE A 131 -21.48 44.01 30.84
C ILE A 131 -20.11 43.46 31.28
N THR A 132 -19.14 44.38 31.22
CA THR A 132 -18.03 44.71 32.17
C THR A 132 -17.68 43.70 33.28
N ALA A 133 -16.41 43.28 33.29
CA ALA A 133 -15.59 43.24 34.51
C ALA A 133 -14.11 43.25 34.16
N LEU A 134 -13.45 44.34 34.49
CA LEU A 134 -12.02 44.51 34.62
C LEU A 134 -11.50 43.63 35.76
N ILE A 135 -10.52 42.80 35.49
CA ILE A 135 -9.54 42.40 36.52
C ILE A 135 -8.15 42.31 35.86
N ALA A 136 -7.34 43.27 36.22
CA ALA A 136 -5.90 43.25 36.00
C ALA A 136 -5.23 42.37 37.06
N PHE A 137 -4.28 41.53 36.67
CA PHE A 137 -3.22 41.05 37.55
C PHE A 137 -2.04 40.64 36.66
N VAL A 138 -1.04 41.50 36.58
CA VAL A 138 0.24 41.52 37.30
C VAL A 138 1.23 40.41 36.88
N ALA A 139 2.28 40.92 36.30
CA ALA A 139 3.54 40.26 35.94
C ALA A 139 4.19 39.50 37.10
N ALA A 140 4.79 38.40 36.81
CA ALA A 140 5.92 37.91 37.60
C ALA A 140 7.02 37.43 36.64
N ILE A 141 8.03 38.27 36.56
CA ILE A 141 9.36 37.98 36.02
C ILE A 141 10.05 37.10 37.05
N ALA A 142 10.55 35.95 36.66
CA ALA A 142 11.58 35.25 37.41
C ALA A 142 12.76 34.93 36.48
N PHE A 143 13.71 35.71 36.67
CA PHE A 143 15.12 35.65 36.27
C PHE A 143 15.84 34.62 37.17
N VAL A 144 16.80 33.88 36.68
CA VAL A 144 17.91 33.14 37.29
C VAL A 144 18.14 31.87 36.48
N GLY A 145 19.31 31.53 36.00
CA GLY A 145 20.65 31.94 36.23
C GLY A 145 21.57 31.15 35.31
N ARG A 146 22.48 31.84 34.79
CA ARG A 146 23.62 31.37 34.00
C ARG A 146 24.57 30.59 34.90
N LYS A 147 24.98 29.40 34.53
CA LYS A 147 26.18 28.76 35.06
C LYS A 147 27.12 28.40 33.93
N THR A 148 28.17 29.20 33.86
CA THR A 148 29.42 28.90 33.15
C THR A 148 30.14 27.77 33.88
N TYR A 149 30.68 26.82 33.15
CA TYR A 149 31.74 25.96 33.67
C TYR A 149 32.90 26.02 32.69
N GLU A 150 33.99 26.65 33.18
CA GLU A 150 35.35 26.51 32.68
C GLU A 150 36.00 25.34 33.45
N ASP A 151 36.63 24.47 32.77
CA ASP A 151 38.00 23.95 32.79
C ASP A 151 38.04 22.65 31.97
#